data_1f26b7365fa93b5d7c588d716ef5be39
#
_entry.id   1f26b7365fa93b5d7c588d716ef5be39
#
_cell.length_a   1.000
_cell.length_b   1.000
_cell.length_c   1.000
_cell.angle_alpha   90.00
_cell.angle_beta   90.00
_cell.angle_gamma   90.00
#
_symmetry.space_group_name_H-M   'P 1'
#
loop_
_entity.id
_entity.type
_entity.pdbx_description
1 polymer ?
#
loop_
_entity_poly.entity_id
_entity_poly.type
_entity_poly.pdbx_seq_one_letter_code
_entity_poly.pdbx_strand_id
1 'polypeptide(L)' 'MANKQISVTLAKSLAGQLKNIQASVRGLGLRRRHQTVQVADTPQNRGMIYAAKHLLTVQAEK' A
#
# COMPACT_ATOMS: atom_id res chain seq x y z
N MET A 1 -15.78 -2.35 -17.58
CA MET A 1 -15.69 -1.99 -16.21
C MET A 1 -14.40 -1.30 -15.88
N ALA A 2 -14.51 -0.13 -15.44
CA ALA A 2 -13.33 0.63 -15.11
C ALA A 2 -12.85 0.25 -13.72
N ASN A 3 -11.70 -0.33 -13.62
CA ASN A 3 -11.06 -0.52 -12.35
C ASN A 3 -10.30 0.73 -12.03
N LYS A 4 -10.69 1.33 -10.93
CA LYS A 4 -9.94 2.47 -10.44
C LYS A 4 -8.62 1.99 -9.88
N GLN A 5 -7.60 2.77 -10.10
CA GLN A 5 -6.29 2.48 -9.55
C GLN A 5 -5.93 3.56 -8.54
N ILE A 6 -5.18 3.16 -7.54
CA ILE A 6 -4.70 4.07 -6.54
C ILE A 6 -3.19 3.96 -6.48
N SER A 7 -2.54 5.09 -6.26
CA SER A 7 -1.10 5.14 -6.10
C SER A 7 -0.78 5.06 -4.62
N VAL A 8 0.09 4.16 -4.26
CA VAL A 8 0.49 3.97 -2.87
C VAL A 8 1.99 4.16 -2.77
N THR A 9 2.39 5.02 -1.87
CA THR A 9 3.80 5.30 -1.63
C THR A 9 4.16 4.89 -0.21
N LEU A 10 5.24 4.16 -0.07
CA LEU A 10 5.72 3.76 1.24
C LEU A 10 6.47 4.94 1.84
N ALA A 11 5.84 5.63 2.78
CA ALA A 11 6.39 6.83 3.37
C ALA A 11 7.39 6.54 4.48
N LYS A 12 7.25 5.39 5.14
CA LYS A 12 8.09 5.04 6.28
C LYS A 12 8.70 3.66 6.07
N SER A 13 9.81 3.41 6.77
CA SER A 13 10.50 2.14 6.68
C SER A 13 9.67 1.01 7.27
N LEU A 14 9.83 -0.19 6.69
CA LEU A 14 9.21 -1.39 7.23
C LEU A 14 9.96 -1.95 8.42
N ALA A 15 11.17 -1.50 8.65
CA ALA A 15 11.98 -2.01 9.75
C ALA A 15 11.31 -1.74 11.09
N GLY A 16 11.23 -2.75 11.92
CA GLY A 16 10.61 -2.62 13.24
C GLY A 16 9.10 -2.73 13.24
N GLN A 17 8.49 -2.94 12.09
CA GLN A 17 7.05 -3.10 12.02
C GLN A 17 6.63 -4.54 12.25
N LEU A 18 5.37 -4.72 12.63
CA LEU A 18 4.82 -6.06 12.81
C LEU A 18 4.83 -6.83 11.49
N LYS A 19 4.96 -8.14 11.60
CA LYS A 19 5.00 -8.99 10.42
C LYS A 19 3.74 -8.86 9.58
N ASN A 20 2.59 -8.71 10.23
CA ASN A 20 1.33 -8.55 9.51
C ASN A 20 1.35 -7.31 8.63
N ILE A 21 1.88 -6.22 9.15
CA ILE A 21 1.98 -4.98 8.41
C ILE A 21 2.96 -5.12 7.27
N GLN A 22 4.11 -5.74 7.53
CA GLN A 22 5.10 -5.97 6.48
C GLN A 22 4.52 -6.84 5.36
N ALA A 23 3.77 -7.87 5.72
CA ALA A 23 3.16 -8.74 4.74
C ALA A 23 2.15 -7.99 3.89
N SER A 24 1.34 -7.12 4.51
CA SER A 24 0.37 -6.32 3.77
C SER A 24 1.06 -5.40 2.76
N VAL A 25 2.12 -4.75 3.18
CA VAL A 25 2.87 -3.85 2.30
C VAL A 25 3.51 -4.62 1.16
N ARG A 26 4.09 -5.77 1.45
CA ARG A 26 4.68 -6.61 0.41
C ARG A 26 3.62 -7.10 -0.57
N GLY A 27 2.44 -7.41 -0.07
CA GLY A 27 1.33 -7.81 -0.92
C GLY A 27 0.92 -6.73 -1.90
N LEU A 28 1.15 -5.47 -1.54
CA LEU A 28 0.91 -4.34 -2.43
C LEU A 28 2.05 -4.14 -3.43
N GLY A 29 3.19 -4.75 -3.19
CA GLY A 29 4.34 -4.60 -4.08
C GLY A 29 5.38 -3.62 -3.58
N LEU A 30 5.19 -3.07 -2.41
CA LEU A 30 6.13 -2.11 -1.84
C LEU A 30 7.21 -2.83 -1.04
N ARG A 31 8.45 -2.47 -1.27
CA ARG A 31 9.58 -3.07 -0.56
C ARG A 31 10.52 -2.06 0.03
N ARG A 32 10.54 -0.85 -0.50
CA ARG A 32 11.47 0.18 -0.09
C ARG A 32 10.74 1.44 0.29
N ARG A 33 11.33 2.17 1.21
CA ARG A 33 10.81 3.48 1.56
C ARG A 33 10.83 4.38 0.32
N HIS A 34 9.81 5.19 0.19
CA HIS A 34 9.62 6.12 -0.93
C HIS A 34 9.30 5.45 -2.26
N GLN A 35 9.09 4.14 -2.25
CA GLN A 35 8.65 3.45 -3.47
C GLN A 35 7.16 3.70 -3.68
N THR A 36 6.79 3.94 -4.93
CA THR A 36 5.40 4.15 -5.31
C THR A 36 4.96 3.04 -6.24
N VAL A 37 3.79 2.50 -5.99
CA VAL A 37 3.18 1.52 -6.88
C VAL A 37 1.72 1.88 -7.11
N GLN A 38 1.20 1.43 -8.24
CA GLN A 38 -0.22 1.56 -8.54
C GLN A 38 -0.87 0.21 -8.33
N VAL A 39 -1.96 0.20 -7.60
CA VAL A 39 -2.70 -1.02 -7.35
C VAL A 39 -4.16 -0.79 -7.69
N ALA A 40 -4.84 -1.88 -8.04
CA ALA A 40 -6.26 -1.80 -8.33
C ALA A 40 -7.03 -1.48 -7.05
N ASP A 41 -8.07 -0.68 -7.19
CA ASP A 41 -8.90 -0.30 -6.06
C ASP A 41 -9.91 -1.41 -5.79
N THR A 42 -9.45 -2.45 -5.11
CA THR A 42 -10.27 -3.60 -4.76
C THR A 42 -10.37 -3.70 -3.24
N PRO A 43 -11.41 -4.38 -2.74
CA PRO A 43 -11.51 -4.56 -1.28
C PRO A 43 -10.29 -5.23 -0.66
N GLN A 44 -9.67 -6.18 -1.37
CA GLN A 44 -8.47 -6.82 -0.85
C GLN A 44 -7.32 -5.85 -0.73
N ASN A 45 -7.10 -5.05 -1.78
CA ASN A 45 -6.01 -4.08 -1.74
C ASN A 45 -6.28 -2.99 -0.73
N ARG A 46 -7.53 -2.55 -0.62
CA ARG A 46 -7.88 -1.56 0.39
C ARG A 46 -7.65 -2.08 1.80
N GLY A 47 -7.94 -3.35 2.03
CA GLY A 47 -7.68 -3.95 3.33
C GLY A 47 -6.21 -3.92 3.69
N MET A 48 -5.35 -4.24 2.74
CA MET A 48 -3.91 -4.19 2.97
C MET A 48 -3.42 -2.76 3.20
N ILE A 49 -3.93 -1.82 2.43
CA ILE A 49 -3.59 -0.41 2.59
C ILE A 49 -4.03 0.08 3.96
N TYR A 50 -5.23 -0.27 4.36
CA TYR A 50 -5.77 0.17 5.63
C TYR A 50 -4.96 -0.35 6.80
N ALA A 51 -4.51 -1.60 6.70
CA ALA A 51 -3.71 -2.20 7.76
C ALA A 51 -2.39 -1.47 7.96
N ALA A 52 -1.83 -0.92 6.89
CA ALA A 52 -0.52 -0.25 6.93
C ALA A 52 -0.61 1.23 6.58
N LYS A 53 -1.78 1.83 6.68
CA LYS A 53 -1.95 3.20 6.21
C LYS A 53 -1.07 4.21 6.93
N HIS A 54 -0.70 3.91 8.16
CA HIS A 54 0.17 4.82 8.91
C HIS A 54 1.59 4.88 8.35
N LEU A 55 1.92 3.93 7.49
CA LEU A 55 3.22 3.90 6.80
C LEU A 55 3.10 4.36 5.35
N LEU A 56 1.89 4.48 4.84
CA LEU A 56 1.65 4.67 3.43
C LEU A 56 1.01 6.02 3.15
N THR A 57 1.34 6.56 1.99
CA THR A 57 0.62 7.70 1.43
C THR A 57 -0.17 7.19 0.25
N VAL A 58 -1.47 7.41 0.28
CA VAL A 58 -2.37 6.89 -0.75
C VAL A 58 -2.96 8.06 -1.51
N GLN A 59 -2.88 7.98 -2.83
CA GLN A 59 -3.50 8.95 -3.70
C GLN A 59 -4.42 8.22 -4.65
N ALA A 60 -5.69 8.58 -4.64
CA ALA A 60 -6.64 8.00 -5.55
C ALA A 60 -6.52 8.66 -6.91
N GLU A 61 -6.54 7.84 -7.94
CA GLU A 61 -6.58 8.34 -9.30
C GLU A 61 -8.01 8.35 -9.78
N LYS A 62 -8.33 9.36 -10.51
CA LYS A 62 -9.66 9.48 -11.08
C LYS A 62 -9.72 8.91 -12.47
#